data_d6f15eb08acb46399d5b718b9a6cf04b
#
_entry.id   d6f15eb08acb46399d5b718b9a6cf04b
#
_cell.length_a   1.000
_cell.length_b   1.000
_cell.length_c   1.000
_cell.angle_alpha   90.00
_cell.angle_beta   90.00
_cell.angle_gamma   90.00
#
_symmetry.space_group_name_H-M   'P 1'
#
loop_
_entity.id
_entity.type
_entity.pdbx_description
1 polymer ?
#
loop_
_entity_poly.entity_id
_entity_poly.type
_entity_poly.pdbx_seq_one_letter_code
_entity_poly.pdbx_strand_id
1 'polypeptide(L)'
;MVCERYINNTVYRFINMIKQYFDTLDNYTRTYGKKTLLLWQCGSFFEVYGYKDPTTNKLSGSQIGDFSRICDMSIATKKKCVNQKNIVMAGFSPIQRLDKYLPKLNNEGYTVAVWIQDEVTPQIRNELGIFSPGTYFNLNDNVVNKILPQWVQRHTNEVNMLVKAVTMPKFDISLETKNKYNRKKNLQ
;
A
#
# COMPACT_ATOMS: atom_id res chain seq x y z
N MET A 1 -18.57 -2.22 -34.70
CA MET A 1 -18.02 -0.86 -34.78
C MET A 1 -19.05 0.10 -34.16
N VAL A 2 -19.21 0.12 -32.83
CA VAL A 2 -19.91 1.18 -32.04
C VAL A 2 -19.48 1.00 -30.59
N CYS A 3 -18.36 1.58 -30.19
CA CYS A 3 -18.04 1.67 -28.75
C CYS A 3 -17.23 2.93 -28.40
N GLU A 4 -17.28 3.97 -29.23
CA GLU A 4 -16.35 5.11 -29.08
C GLU A 4 -17.01 6.46 -28.72
N ARG A 5 -18.30 6.56 -28.47
CA ARG A 5 -18.90 7.91 -28.40
C ARG A 5 -19.44 8.36 -27.03
N TYR A 6 -19.39 7.55 -25.97
CA TYR A 6 -19.72 8.01 -24.62
C TYR A 6 -18.78 7.41 -23.58
N ILE A 7 -17.47 7.69 -23.69
CA ILE A 7 -16.58 7.47 -22.55
C ILE A 7 -16.90 8.59 -21.55
N ASN A 8 -17.75 8.27 -20.58
CA ASN A 8 -18.02 9.12 -19.42
C ASN A 8 -16.66 9.53 -18.80
N ASN A 9 -16.52 10.79 -18.40
CA ASN A 9 -15.29 11.36 -17.81
C ASN A 9 -14.67 10.47 -16.71
N THR A 10 -15.51 9.75 -15.97
CA THR A 10 -15.10 8.75 -14.96
C THR A 10 -14.39 7.53 -15.56
N VAL A 11 -14.84 7.05 -16.73
CA VAL A 11 -14.21 5.92 -17.44
C VAL A 11 -12.85 6.32 -17.99
N TYR A 12 -12.76 7.50 -18.59
CA TYR A 12 -11.52 8.05 -19.11
C TYR A 12 -10.47 8.22 -18.01
N ARG A 13 -10.85 8.79 -16.87
CA ARG A 13 -9.98 8.94 -15.69
C ARG A 13 -9.48 7.59 -15.17
N PHE A 14 -10.35 6.59 -15.12
CA PHE A 14 -9.98 5.24 -14.68
C PHE A 14 -8.99 4.59 -15.65
N ILE A 15 -9.23 4.68 -16.97
CA ILE A 15 -8.31 4.11 -17.98
C ILE A 15 -6.94 4.79 -17.91
N ASN A 16 -6.90 6.10 -17.77
CA ASN A 16 -5.64 6.84 -17.60
C ASN A 16 -4.90 6.43 -16.32
N MET A 17 -5.61 6.23 -15.22
CA MET A 17 -5.03 5.74 -13.98
C MET A 17 -4.45 4.34 -14.14
N ILE A 18 -5.15 3.43 -14.82
CA ILE A 18 -4.66 2.08 -15.12
C ILE A 18 -3.42 2.12 -15.99
N LYS A 19 -3.39 2.98 -17.02
CA LYS A 19 -2.20 3.17 -17.85
C LYS A 19 -1.02 3.65 -17.00
N GLN A 20 -1.21 4.68 -16.20
CA GLN A 20 -0.17 5.20 -15.29
C GLN A 20 0.33 4.12 -14.33
N TYR A 21 -0.56 3.30 -13.78
CA TYR A 21 -0.19 2.17 -12.93
C TYR A 21 0.77 1.21 -13.64
N PHE A 22 0.43 0.75 -14.85
CA PHE A 22 1.26 -0.22 -15.57
C PHE A 22 2.58 0.39 -16.05
N ASP A 23 2.57 1.64 -16.53
CA ASP A 23 3.79 2.35 -16.92
C ASP A 23 4.76 2.48 -15.72
N THR A 24 4.22 2.78 -14.54
CA THR A 24 4.99 2.85 -13.28
C THR A 24 5.50 1.48 -12.88
N LEU A 25 4.67 0.44 -12.90
CA LEU A 25 5.06 -0.93 -12.58
C LEU A 25 6.17 -1.44 -13.51
N ASP A 26 6.06 -1.16 -14.81
CA ASP A 26 7.07 -1.56 -15.80
C ASP A 26 8.43 -0.93 -15.50
N ASN A 27 8.48 0.34 -15.11
CA ASN A 27 9.71 1.01 -14.71
C ASN A 27 10.36 0.32 -13.50
N TYR A 28 9.58 0.01 -12.46
CA TYR A 28 10.10 -0.72 -11.30
C TYR A 28 10.51 -2.15 -11.65
N THR A 29 9.76 -2.84 -12.50
CA THR A 29 10.09 -4.20 -12.91
C THR A 29 11.40 -4.25 -13.71
N ARG A 30 11.71 -3.24 -14.51
CA ARG A 30 13.02 -3.12 -15.19
C ARG A 30 14.17 -2.93 -14.20
N THR A 31 13.94 -2.19 -13.12
CA THR A 31 14.96 -1.88 -12.11
C THR A 31 15.17 -3.01 -11.13
N TYR A 32 14.07 -3.61 -10.63
CA TYR A 32 14.10 -4.57 -9.50
C TYR A 32 13.78 -6.01 -9.92
N GLY A 33 13.49 -6.25 -11.20
CA GLY A 33 13.22 -7.57 -11.73
C GLY A 33 11.77 -8.01 -11.63
N LYS A 34 11.51 -9.27 -12.03
CA LYS A 34 10.15 -9.81 -12.19
C LYS A 34 9.37 -9.94 -10.88
N LYS A 35 10.06 -10.10 -9.75
CA LYS A 35 9.43 -10.15 -8.42
C LYS A 35 9.19 -8.75 -7.87
N THR A 36 8.51 -7.91 -8.65
CA THR A 36 8.13 -6.54 -8.28
C THR A 36 6.62 -6.41 -8.23
N LEU A 37 6.13 -5.77 -7.18
CA LEU A 37 4.74 -5.40 -6.98
C LEU A 37 4.62 -3.89 -6.80
N LEU A 38 3.52 -3.33 -7.27
CA LEU A 38 3.15 -1.94 -7.06
C LEU A 38 1.84 -1.89 -6.26
N LEU A 39 1.90 -1.35 -5.06
CA LEU A 39 0.73 -1.02 -4.26
C LEU A 39 0.29 0.41 -4.58
N TRP A 40 -0.90 0.54 -5.13
CA TRP A 40 -1.45 1.79 -5.63
C TRP A 40 -2.63 2.24 -4.79
N GLN A 41 -2.51 3.36 -4.09
CA GLN A 41 -3.59 3.85 -3.24
C GLN A 41 -4.76 4.36 -4.08
N CYS A 42 -5.97 3.88 -3.76
CA CYS A 42 -7.24 4.35 -4.29
C CYS A 42 -8.21 4.58 -3.12
N GLY A 43 -8.37 5.83 -2.70
CA GLY A 43 -9.09 6.16 -1.48
C GLY A 43 -8.43 5.51 -0.27
N SER A 44 -9.19 4.72 0.50
CA SER A 44 -8.67 3.99 1.67
C SER A 44 -8.03 2.64 1.33
N PHE A 45 -7.98 2.24 0.06
CA PHE A 45 -7.47 0.94 -0.35
C PHE A 45 -6.07 1.04 -0.96
N PHE A 46 -5.25 0.02 -0.74
CA PHE A 46 -4.12 -0.29 -1.60
C PHE A 46 -4.51 -1.40 -2.56
N GLU A 47 -4.40 -1.13 -3.84
CA GLU A 47 -4.83 -2.02 -4.91
C GLU A 47 -3.64 -2.44 -5.78
N VAL A 48 -3.65 -3.69 -6.21
CA VAL A 48 -2.80 -4.27 -7.25
C VAL A 48 -3.69 -4.58 -8.44
N TYR A 49 -3.30 -4.12 -9.63
CA TYR A 49 -4.05 -4.37 -10.85
C TYR A 49 -3.37 -5.39 -11.73
N GLY A 50 -4.16 -6.06 -12.56
CA GLY A 50 -3.71 -6.99 -13.57
C GLY A 50 -4.71 -7.07 -14.72
N TYR A 51 -4.41 -7.91 -15.68
CA TYR A 51 -5.29 -8.26 -16.77
C TYR A 51 -5.71 -9.72 -16.65
N LYS A 52 -6.95 -10.01 -17.00
CA LYS A 52 -7.49 -11.36 -17.12
C LYS A 52 -7.99 -11.57 -18.54
N ASP A 53 -7.47 -12.60 -19.20
CA ASP A 53 -7.96 -13.02 -20.50
C ASP A 53 -9.36 -13.62 -20.33
N PRO A 54 -10.37 -13.15 -21.08
CA PRO A 54 -11.75 -13.62 -20.92
C PRO A 54 -11.96 -15.05 -21.37
N THR A 55 -11.12 -15.57 -22.27
CA THR A 55 -11.22 -16.92 -22.84
C THR A 55 -10.46 -17.95 -22.01
N THR A 56 -9.20 -17.65 -21.71
CA THR A 56 -8.29 -18.59 -21.01
C THR A 56 -8.29 -18.42 -19.51
N ASN A 57 -8.91 -17.35 -18.98
CA ASN A 57 -8.85 -16.92 -17.58
C ASN A 57 -7.42 -16.62 -17.07
N LYS A 58 -6.42 -16.56 -17.94
CA LYS A 58 -5.03 -16.34 -17.59
C LYS A 58 -4.82 -14.90 -17.09
N LEU A 59 -4.14 -14.77 -15.96
CA LEU A 59 -3.71 -13.49 -15.40
C LEU A 59 -2.42 -13.03 -16.06
N SER A 60 -2.27 -11.71 -16.24
CA SER A 60 -1.09 -11.09 -16.85
C SER A 60 -0.97 -9.61 -16.47
N GLY A 61 0.14 -8.99 -16.88
CA GLY A 61 0.41 -7.55 -16.67
C GLY A 61 1.03 -7.22 -15.32
N SER A 62 0.84 -8.06 -14.31
CA SER A 62 1.47 -7.92 -12.99
C SER A 62 1.52 -9.26 -12.27
N GLN A 63 2.09 -9.27 -11.07
CA GLN A 63 2.12 -10.44 -10.17
C GLN A 63 0.87 -10.50 -9.26
N ILE A 64 -0.30 -10.07 -9.76
CA ILE A 64 -1.56 -10.04 -8.99
C ILE A 64 -1.98 -11.42 -8.47
N GLY A 65 -1.66 -12.50 -9.20
CA GLY A 65 -1.94 -13.87 -8.76
C GLY A 65 -1.17 -14.24 -7.50
N ASP A 66 0.13 -13.93 -7.47
CA ASP A 66 0.95 -14.15 -6.29
C ASP A 66 0.56 -13.22 -5.14
N PHE A 67 0.29 -11.95 -5.43
CA PHE A 67 -0.22 -11.02 -4.43
C PHE A 67 -1.50 -11.55 -3.76
N SER A 68 -2.45 -12.03 -4.57
CA SER A 68 -3.70 -12.61 -4.09
C SER A 68 -3.44 -13.82 -3.17
N ARG A 69 -2.57 -14.73 -3.59
CA ARG A 69 -2.20 -15.94 -2.83
C ARG A 69 -1.48 -15.60 -1.51
N ILE A 70 -0.45 -14.74 -1.56
CA ILE A 70 0.38 -14.40 -0.39
C ILE A 70 -0.41 -13.61 0.66
N CYS A 71 -1.25 -12.69 0.20
CA CYS A 71 -2.01 -11.80 1.07
C CYS A 71 -3.41 -12.33 1.42
N ASP A 72 -3.80 -13.49 0.85
CA ASP A 72 -5.15 -14.06 1.00
C ASP A 72 -6.24 -13.07 0.57
N MET A 73 -6.11 -12.56 -0.67
CA MET A 73 -7.00 -11.56 -1.25
C MET A 73 -7.76 -12.11 -2.44
N SER A 74 -9.06 -11.88 -2.51
CA SER A 74 -9.84 -12.19 -3.70
C SER A 74 -9.53 -11.25 -4.86
N ILE A 75 -9.46 -11.81 -6.07
CA ILE A 75 -9.31 -11.03 -7.31
C ILE A 75 -10.69 -10.69 -7.85
N ALA A 76 -11.00 -9.40 -7.92
CA ALA A 76 -12.23 -8.88 -8.49
C ALA A 76 -12.03 -8.43 -9.94
N THR A 77 -13.00 -8.72 -10.80
CA THR A 77 -13.00 -8.22 -12.18
C THR A 77 -13.71 -6.87 -12.22
N LYS A 78 -13.04 -5.86 -12.74
CA LYS A 78 -13.66 -4.55 -13.03
C LYS A 78 -14.50 -4.67 -14.31
N LYS A 79 -15.68 -4.03 -14.35
CA LYS A 79 -16.57 -4.03 -15.54
C LYS A 79 -16.01 -3.21 -16.72
N LYS A 80 -14.70 -3.25 -16.92
CA LYS A 80 -13.99 -2.47 -17.95
C LYS A 80 -12.89 -3.33 -18.55
N CYS A 81 -12.70 -3.23 -19.84
CA CYS A 81 -11.65 -3.95 -20.55
C CYS A 81 -10.70 -2.96 -21.25
N VAL A 82 -9.45 -3.39 -21.41
CA VAL A 82 -8.42 -2.71 -22.20
C VAL A 82 -7.81 -3.77 -23.10
N ASN A 83 -7.71 -3.46 -24.40
CA ASN A 83 -7.16 -4.37 -25.40
C ASN A 83 -7.77 -5.79 -25.32
N GLN A 84 -9.10 -5.89 -25.25
CA GLN A 84 -9.87 -7.13 -25.16
C GLN A 84 -9.61 -7.97 -23.87
N LYS A 85 -8.85 -7.45 -22.92
CA LYS A 85 -8.62 -8.10 -21.61
C LYS A 85 -9.40 -7.38 -20.53
N ASN A 86 -9.95 -8.15 -19.60
CA ASN A 86 -10.62 -7.60 -18.44
C ASN A 86 -9.59 -7.08 -17.42
N ILE A 87 -9.82 -5.88 -16.93
CA ILE A 87 -9.02 -5.35 -15.82
C ILE A 87 -9.49 -6.07 -14.54
N VAL A 88 -8.53 -6.62 -13.81
CA VAL A 88 -8.74 -7.22 -12.50
C VAL A 88 -7.97 -6.47 -11.43
N MET A 89 -8.43 -6.56 -10.20
CA MET A 89 -7.77 -5.96 -9.05
C MET A 89 -7.90 -6.85 -7.81
N ALA A 90 -6.90 -6.79 -6.96
CA ALA A 90 -6.94 -7.28 -5.60
C ALA A 90 -6.36 -6.20 -4.68
N GLY A 91 -6.83 -6.11 -3.44
CA GLY A 91 -6.36 -5.06 -2.55
C GLY A 91 -6.92 -5.19 -1.14
N PHE A 92 -6.40 -4.37 -0.26
CA PHE A 92 -6.76 -4.35 1.16
C PHE A 92 -7.04 -2.93 1.65
N SER A 93 -7.87 -2.84 2.67
CA SER A 93 -8.17 -1.65 3.46
C SER A 93 -8.11 -2.03 4.94
N PRO A 94 -7.77 -1.16 5.80
CA PRO A 94 -7.24 0.18 5.62
C PRO A 94 -5.71 0.20 5.43
N ILE A 95 -5.16 1.40 5.25
CA ILE A 95 -3.72 1.72 5.17
C ILE A 95 -2.88 1.04 6.27
N GLN A 96 -3.44 0.88 7.48
CA GLN A 96 -2.80 0.24 8.64
C GLN A 96 -2.37 -1.21 8.38
N ARG A 97 -2.84 -1.85 7.31
CA ARG A 97 -2.45 -3.22 6.98
C ARG A 97 -1.19 -3.32 6.13
N LEU A 98 -0.53 -2.19 5.81
CA LEU A 98 0.78 -2.23 5.16
C LEU A 98 1.81 -2.98 6.01
N ASP A 99 1.82 -2.73 7.31
CA ASP A 99 2.68 -3.43 8.28
C ASP A 99 2.45 -4.95 8.31
N LYS A 100 1.22 -5.40 8.02
CA LYS A 100 0.88 -6.81 7.93
C LYS A 100 1.32 -7.45 6.61
N TYR A 101 1.14 -6.75 5.48
CA TYR A 101 1.29 -7.37 4.16
C TYR A 101 2.66 -7.15 3.52
N LEU A 102 3.33 -6.02 3.79
CA LEU A 102 4.69 -5.79 3.31
C LEU A 102 5.68 -6.89 3.75
N PRO A 103 5.72 -7.31 5.05
CA PRO A 103 6.59 -8.40 5.47
C PRO A 103 6.30 -9.70 4.75
N LYS A 104 5.02 -10.04 4.56
CA LYS A 104 4.63 -11.27 3.87
C LYS A 104 5.16 -11.30 2.44
N LEU A 105 5.01 -10.18 1.73
CA LEU A 105 5.48 -10.04 0.35
C LEU A 105 7.00 -10.05 0.27
N ASN A 106 7.69 -9.34 1.17
CA ASN A 106 9.15 -9.33 1.21
C ASN A 106 9.74 -10.70 1.57
N ASN A 107 9.12 -11.44 2.50
CA ASN A 107 9.54 -12.81 2.85
C ASN A 107 9.43 -13.79 1.66
N GLU A 108 8.47 -13.57 0.76
CA GLU A 108 8.33 -14.32 -0.49
C GLU A 108 9.27 -13.81 -1.60
N GLY A 109 10.13 -12.85 -1.28
CA GLY A 109 11.15 -12.31 -2.17
C GLY A 109 10.68 -11.20 -3.11
N TYR A 110 9.53 -10.57 -2.82
CA TYR A 110 9.01 -9.47 -3.62
C TYR A 110 9.59 -8.13 -3.17
N THR A 111 10.00 -7.30 -4.14
CA THR A 111 10.19 -5.87 -3.95
C THR A 111 8.85 -5.17 -4.17
N VAL A 112 8.43 -4.36 -3.22
CA VAL A 112 7.14 -3.68 -3.23
C VAL A 112 7.34 -2.18 -3.28
N ALA A 113 6.93 -1.54 -4.36
CA ALA A 113 6.80 -0.09 -4.46
C ALA A 113 5.41 0.32 -3.94
N VAL A 114 5.36 1.35 -3.11
CA VAL A 114 4.12 1.85 -2.52
C VAL A 114 3.88 3.28 -2.96
N TRP A 115 2.75 3.53 -3.59
CA TRP A 115 2.35 4.85 -4.06
C TRP A 115 1.06 5.30 -3.37
N ILE A 116 1.08 6.52 -2.82
CA ILE A 116 -0.03 7.12 -2.08
C ILE A 116 -0.64 8.27 -2.88
N GLN A 117 -1.94 8.47 -2.69
CA GLN A 117 -2.65 9.61 -3.25
C GLN A 117 -2.18 10.91 -2.59
N ASP A 118 -2.02 11.95 -3.42
CA ASP A 118 -1.85 13.30 -2.93
C ASP A 118 -3.12 13.78 -2.21
N GLU A 119 -2.97 14.48 -1.10
CA GLU A 119 -4.10 14.91 -0.27
C GLU A 119 -4.97 15.96 -0.93
N VAL A 120 -4.33 16.90 -1.60
CA VAL A 120 -5.01 18.04 -2.22
C VAL A 120 -5.55 17.65 -3.59
N THR A 121 -4.77 16.84 -4.32
CA THR A 121 -5.09 16.42 -5.69
C THR A 121 -5.09 14.89 -5.78
N PRO A 122 -6.22 14.21 -5.41
CA PRO A 122 -6.27 12.74 -5.37
C PRO A 122 -5.99 12.01 -6.69
N GLN A 123 -5.91 12.74 -7.80
CA GLN A 123 -5.51 12.21 -9.11
C GLN A 123 -3.99 12.01 -9.20
N ILE A 124 -3.23 12.80 -8.46
CA ILE A 124 -1.77 12.68 -8.36
C ILE A 124 -1.45 11.61 -7.32
N ARG A 125 -0.38 10.87 -7.56
CA ARG A 125 0.18 9.91 -6.61
C ARG A 125 1.67 10.12 -6.50
N ASN A 126 2.16 9.97 -5.28
CA ASN A 126 3.55 10.10 -4.94
C ASN A 126 4.09 8.78 -4.42
N GLU A 127 5.35 8.48 -4.74
CA GLU A 127 6.04 7.35 -4.16
C GLU A 127 6.18 7.55 -2.66
N LEU A 128 5.68 6.59 -1.88
CA LEU A 128 5.90 6.54 -0.45
C LEU A 128 7.26 5.91 -0.13
N GLY A 129 7.59 4.83 -0.83
CA GLY A 129 8.84 4.10 -0.66
C GLY A 129 8.86 2.76 -1.40
N ILE A 130 10.05 2.17 -1.42
CA ILE A 130 10.34 0.87 -2.00
C ILE A 130 10.84 -0.05 -0.90
N PHE A 131 10.19 -1.20 -0.77
CA PHE A 131 10.44 -2.19 0.28
C PHE A 131 10.93 -3.49 -0.37
N SER A 132 12.19 -3.83 -0.17
CA SER A 132 12.80 -5.06 -0.69
C SER A 132 13.03 -6.07 0.44
N PRO A 133 13.23 -7.36 0.12
CA PRO A 133 13.66 -8.35 1.10
C PRO A 133 14.89 -7.86 1.88
N GLY A 134 14.81 -7.86 3.21
CA GLY A 134 15.87 -7.35 4.10
C GLY A 134 15.84 -5.85 4.41
N THR A 135 15.05 -5.02 3.70
CA THR A 135 14.92 -3.58 3.97
C THR A 135 13.68 -3.22 4.78
N TYR A 136 12.78 -4.16 4.95
CA TYR A 136 11.51 -3.95 5.67
C TYR A 136 11.69 -3.53 7.13
N PHE A 137 12.81 -3.90 7.77
CA PHE A 137 13.10 -3.55 9.16
C PHE A 137 13.31 -2.05 9.39
N ASN A 138 13.43 -1.29 8.32
CA ASN A 138 13.50 0.16 8.32
C ASN A 138 12.21 0.77 7.75
N LEU A 139 11.05 0.48 8.35
CA LEU A 139 10.00 1.50 8.40
C LEU A 139 10.59 2.63 9.26
N ASN A 140 11.55 3.36 8.66
CA ASN A 140 12.11 4.54 9.28
C ASN A 140 10.97 5.45 9.67
N ASP A 141 11.14 6.17 10.77
CA ASP A 141 10.27 7.25 11.23
C ASP A 141 9.76 8.16 10.10
N ASN A 142 10.50 8.26 9.00
CA ASN A 142 10.14 9.00 7.80
C ASN A 142 8.95 8.43 7.01
N VAL A 143 8.76 7.11 6.97
CA VAL A 143 7.60 6.48 6.29
C VAL A 143 6.38 6.59 7.19
N VAL A 144 6.57 6.27 8.47
CA VAL A 144 5.55 6.44 9.50
C VAL A 144 5.14 7.91 9.58
N ASN A 145 6.09 8.83 9.60
CA ASN A 145 5.83 10.28 9.68
C ASN A 145 5.25 10.90 8.39
N LYS A 146 5.42 10.26 7.23
CA LYS A 146 4.74 10.70 6.00
C LYS A 146 3.33 10.15 5.85
N ILE A 147 3.06 8.92 6.28
CA ILE A 147 1.72 8.32 6.17
C ILE A 147 0.81 8.78 7.31
N LEU A 148 1.35 8.87 8.52
CA LEU A 148 0.56 9.11 9.72
C LEU A 148 -0.07 10.51 9.80
N PRO A 149 0.60 11.64 9.46
CA PRO A 149 -0.02 12.95 9.55
C PRO A 149 -1.26 13.07 8.68
N GLN A 150 -1.23 12.47 7.50
CA GLN A 150 -2.32 12.51 6.53
C GLN A 150 -3.54 11.72 7.00
N TRP A 151 -3.29 10.67 7.73
CA TRP A 151 -4.34 9.75 8.19
C TRP A 151 -4.89 10.14 9.57
N VAL A 152 -4.03 10.66 10.44
CA VAL A 152 -4.38 11.14 11.79
C VAL A 152 -5.41 12.27 11.74
N GLN A 153 -5.33 13.15 10.76
CA GLN A 153 -6.33 14.22 10.59
C GLN A 153 -7.74 13.70 10.27
N ARG A 154 -7.87 12.50 9.73
CA ARG A 154 -9.17 11.90 9.37
C ARG A 154 -9.74 10.94 10.41
N HIS A 155 -8.91 10.34 11.31
CA HIS A 155 -9.34 9.24 12.19
C HIS A 155 -8.64 9.31 13.56
N THR A 156 -9.01 10.27 14.35
CA THR A 156 -8.20 10.90 15.39
C THR A 156 -7.85 10.10 16.66
N ASN A 157 -8.61 9.14 17.12
CA ASN A 157 -8.36 8.59 18.46
C ASN A 157 -7.61 7.25 18.48
N GLU A 158 -7.93 6.31 17.62
CA GLU A 158 -7.27 4.99 17.57
C GLU A 158 -5.85 5.07 16.99
N VAL A 159 -5.67 5.95 15.99
CA VAL A 159 -4.37 6.17 15.36
C VAL A 159 -3.40 6.86 16.31
N ASN A 160 -3.85 7.78 17.16
CA ASN A 160 -2.98 8.41 18.17
C ASN A 160 -2.42 7.42 19.19
N MET A 161 -3.14 6.36 19.53
CA MET A 161 -2.62 5.29 20.38
C MET A 161 -1.60 4.42 19.65
N LEU A 162 -1.84 4.09 18.40
CA LEU A 162 -0.91 3.33 17.55
C LEU A 162 0.37 4.11 17.24
N VAL A 163 0.25 5.42 16.94
CA VAL A 163 1.40 6.31 16.74
C VAL A 163 2.25 6.38 17.99
N LYS A 164 1.64 6.56 19.18
CA LYS A 164 2.37 6.55 20.45
C LYS A 164 3.06 5.21 20.72
N ALA A 165 2.45 4.10 20.36
CA ALA A 165 3.04 2.78 20.56
C ALA A 165 4.22 2.51 19.61
N VAL A 166 4.20 3.07 18.38
CA VAL A 166 5.24 2.88 17.36
C VAL A 166 6.36 3.91 17.47
N THR A 167 6.05 5.15 17.90
CA THR A 167 7.02 6.25 17.96
C THR A 167 7.64 6.45 19.36
N MET A 168 7.09 5.80 20.41
CA MET A 168 7.77 5.82 21.69
C MET A 168 9.05 4.99 21.61
N PRO A 169 10.22 5.58 21.95
CA PRO A 169 11.39 4.78 22.30
C PRO A 169 10.93 3.80 23.38
N LYS A 170 11.37 2.53 23.29
CA LYS A 170 11.06 1.49 24.30
C LYS A 170 11.18 2.12 25.66
N PHE A 171 10.05 2.35 26.31
CA PHE A 171 10.03 2.99 27.61
C PHE A 171 10.79 2.07 28.55
N ASP A 172 11.93 2.53 29.03
CA ASP A 172 12.72 1.78 29.99
C ASP A 172 11.97 1.80 31.33
N ILE A 173 11.12 0.79 31.52
CA ILE A 173 10.33 0.59 32.73
C ILE A 173 11.23 0.66 33.99
N SER A 174 12.55 0.44 33.83
CA SER A 174 13.54 0.55 34.89
C SER A 174 13.71 1.98 35.45
N LEU A 175 13.51 3.00 34.59
CA LEU A 175 13.63 4.41 35.00
C LEU A 175 12.41 4.92 35.78
N GLU A 176 11.21 4.48 35.39
CA GLU A 176 9.99 4.88 36.13
C GLU A 176 9.89 4.24 37.50
N THR A 177 10.31 2.99 37.64
CA THR A 177 10.39 2.30 38.93
C THR A 177 11.45 2.95 39.85
N LYS A 178 12.60 3.34 39.30
CA LYS A 178 13.64 4.07 40.06
C LYS A 178 13.17 5.44 40.52
N ASN A 179 12.45 6.18 39.70
CA ASN A 179 11.92 7.50 40.06
C ASN A 179 10.80 7.43 41.10
N LYS A 180 9.95 6.39 41.05
CA LYS A 180 8.93 6.15 42.09
C LYS A 180 9.58 5.71 43.45
N TYR A 181 10.66 4.95 43.36
CA TYR A 181 11.38 4.51 44.55
C TYR A 181 12.12 5.67 45.25
N ASN A 182 12.74 6.54 44.50
CA ASN A 182 13.44 7.72 45.00
C ASN A 182 12.49 8.78 45.58
N ARG A 183 11.27 8.94 45.03
CA ARG A 183 10.26 9.84 45.61
C ARG A 183 9.73 9.36 46.95
N LYS A 184 9.67 8.04 47.21
CA LYS A 184 9.25 7.49 48.52
C LYS A 184 10.35 7.62 49.58
N LYS A 185 11.63 7.67 49.20
CA LYS A 185 12.73 7.82 50.14
C LYS A 185 12.94 9.27 50.62
N ASN A 186 12.45 10.26 49.90
CA ASN A 186 12.56 11.68 50.29
C ASN A 186 11.35 12.20 51.06
N LEU A 187 10.43 11.29 51.47
CA LEU A 187 9.25 11.59 52.30
C LEU A 187 9.28 10.92 53.67
N GLN A 188 10.45 10.41 54.07
CA GLN A 188 10.78 10.00 55.45
C GLN A 188 11.91 10.92 55.99
#